data_dd411e8be77d01bb04edc51da38ae059
#
_entry.id   dd411e8be77d01bb04edc51da38ae059
#
_cell.length_a   1.000
_cell.length_b   1.000
_cell.length_c   1.000
_cell.angle_alpha   90.00
_cell.angle_beta   90.00
_cell.angle_gamma   90.00
#
_symmetry.space_group_name_H-M   'P 1'
#
loop_
_entity.id
_entity.type
_entity.pdbx_description
1 polymer ?
#
loop_
_entity_poly.entity_id
_entity_poly.type
_entity_poly.pdbx_seq_one_letter_code
_entity_poly.pdbx_strand_id
1 'polypeptide(L)'
;MNALVKLEGAVRMLAEAGTLEEVKHVHDLAQAAAEYARAARLGLEAQNSAAEIKLRAERKAGEMLAGLERQPGPGRGHTVGKISTDGNLLYDYRAVLEETDTSYQTANRWQKIAALPNEQFEEYIAETKAERAELTTTGILRFERELARVAVAQERQSAPPLPNGKYRIFYADPPWSYGNSGVIGPTDNYGHVHRHYPSMSIAELCAMGPAVRDMAEDNAVLFMWVTSPLLEECFEVIRAWGFKYKTSFVWDKVRHNFGHYNSVRHELLLVCTRGSCTPDNPRLYDSVQTIERSDTHSEKPGEFRDMIEELYEYGGRIELFARANTAGWEAWGNE
;
A
#
# COMPACT_ATOMS: atom_id res chain seq x y z
N MET A 1 11.71 28.63 36.34
CA MET A 1 11.50 27.18 36.43
C MET A 1 12.12 26.57 35.15
N ASN A 2 13.15 25.75 35.32
CA ASN A 2 14.05 25.33 34.24
C ASN A 2 13.29 24.47 33.21
N ALA A 3 13.50 24.70 31.91
CA ALA A 3 12.83 23.96 30.83
C ALA A 3 13.02 22.43 30.95
N LEU A 4 14.17 21.99 31.45
CA LEU A 4 14.50 20.60 31.77
C LEU A 4 13.54 19.99 32.80
N VAL A 5 13.15 20.71 33.85
CA VAL A 5 12.21 20.20 34.88
C VAL A 5 10.82 20.00 34.32
N LYS A 6 10.41 20.82 33.34
CA LYS A 6 9.12 20.63 32.63
C LYS A 6 9.15 19.43 31.71
N LEU A 7 10.27 19.14 31.06
CA LEU A 7 10.43 17.99 30.19
C LEU A 7 10.43 16.66 30.97
N GLU A 8 11.09 16.61 32.13
CA GLU A 8 11.01 15.43 33.03
C GLU A 8 9.59 15.17 33.51
N GLY A 9 8.81 16.23 33.80
CA GLY A 9 7.41 16.14 34.13
C GLY A 9 6.58 15.52 32.97
N ALA A 10 6.84 15.97 31.74
CA ALA A 10 6.15 15.46 30.55
C ALA A 10 6.46 13.96 30.26
N VAL A 11 7.69 13.53 30.48
CA VAL A 11 8.08 12.11 30.37
C VAL A 11 7.28 11.25 31.36
N ARG A 12 7.16 11.70 32.61
CA ARG A 12 6.40 11.00 33.65
C ARG A 12 4.92 10.95 33.31
N MET A 13 4.33 12.07 32.90
CA MET A 13 2.93 12.14 32.46
C MET A 13 2.67 11.19 31.30
N LEU A 14 3.57 11.09 30.33
CA LEU A 14 3.43 10.17 29.21
C LEU A 14 3.47 8.69 29.66
N ALA A 15 4.33 8.37 30.61
CA ALA A 15 4.41 7.00 31.14
C ALA A 15 3.11 6.61 31.85
N GLU A 16 2.50 7.51 32.61
CA GLU A 16 1.28 7.32 33.40
C GLU A 16 -0.01 7.44 32.56
N ALA A 17 0.03 8.09 31.38
CA ALA A 17 -1.15 8.32 30.54
C ALA A 17 -1.84 7.01 30.13
N GLY A 18 -3.11 6.86 30.48
CA GLY A 18 -3.95 5.70 30.20
C GLY A 18 -5.00 5.93 29.11
N THR A 19 -5.21 7.20 28.72
CA THR A 19 -6.20 7.60 27.70
C THR A 19 -5.54 8.35 26.54
N LEU A 20 -6.20 8.33 25.37
CA LEU A 20 -5.71 9.07 24.19
C LEU A 20 -5.69 10.59 24.47
N GLU A 21 -6.64 11.12 25.23
CA GLU A 21 -6.71 12.52 25.63
C GLU A 21 -5.47 12.93 26.46
N GLU A 22 -5.09 12.11 27.44
CA GLU A 22 -3.90 12.34 28.27
C GLU A 22 -2.63 12.30 27.42
N VAL A 23 -2.50 11.34 26.49
CA VAL A 23 -1.36 11.24 25.56
C VAL A 23 -1.32 12.45 24.63
N LYS A 24 -2.45 12.89 24.10
CA LYS A 24 -2.54 14.09 23.26
C LYS A 24 -2.15 15.34 24.03
N HIS A 25 -2.57 15.48 25.28
CA HIS A 25 -2.15 16.59 26.12
C HIS A 25 -0.62 16.67 26.25
N VAL A 26 0.05 15.55 26.50
CA VAL A 26 1.53 15.49 26.55
C VAL A 26 2.15 15.82 25.19
N HIS A 27 1.58 15.30 24.10
CA HIS A 27 2.01 15.63 22.74
C HIS A 27 1.97 17.14 22.48
N ASP A 28 0.87 17.81 22.82
CA ASP A 28 0.70 19.24 22.57
C ASP A 28 1.65 20.09 23.44
N LEU A 29 1.87 19.69 24.70
CA LEU A 29 2.89 20.29 25.56
C LEU A 29 4.31 20.14 24.99
N ALA A 30 4.65 18.97 24.49
CA ALA A 30 5.96 18.70 23.91
C ALA A 30 6.15 19.45 22.59
N GLN A 31 5.11 19.55 21.77
CA GLN A 31 5.14 20.36 20.56
C GLN A 31 5.36 21.85 20.88
N ALA A 32 4.59 22.41 21.79
CA ALA A 32 4.76 23.80 22.21
C ALA A 32 6.17 24.07 22.79
N ALA A 33 6.72 23.10 23.54
CA ALA A 33 8.09 23.19 24.06
C ALA A 33 9.15 23.18 22.95
N ALA A 34 8.98 22.33 21.92
CA ALA A 34 9.85 22.27 20.76
C ALA A 34 9.80 23.55 19.94
N GLU A 35 8.61 24.10 19.71
CA GLU A 35 8.40 25.37 19.01
C GLU A 35 9.05 26.54 19.79
N TYR A 36 8.86 26.59 21.11
CA TYR A 36 9.52 27.58 21.95
C TYR A 36 11.03 27.45 21.89
N ALA A 37 11.58 26.23 22.00
CA ALA A 37 13.03 25.99 21.95
C ALA A 37 13.62 26.48 20.62
N ARG A 38 12.90 26.26 19.52
CA ARG A 38 13.29 26.75 18.20
C ARG A 38 13.19 28.28 18.09
N ALA A 39 12.09 28.88 18.52
CA ALA A 39 11.88 30.33 18.48
C ALA A 39 12.89 31.10 19.37
N ALA A 40 13.19 30.54 20.53
CA ALA A 40 14.18 31.08 21.46
C ALA A 40 15.64 30.76 21.07
N ARG A 41 15.86 30.09 19.93
CA ARG A 41 17.17 29.64 19.42
C ARG A 41 17.97 28.86 20.46
N LEU A 42 17.32 28.05 21.25
CA LEU A 42 17.99 27.12 22.17
C LEU A 42 18.78 26.08 21.36
N GLY A 43 19.81 25.51 21.97
CA GLY A 43 20.66 24.51 21.32
C GLY A 43 19.85 23.30 20.82
N LEU A 44 20.37 22.61 19.81
CA LEU A 44 19.72 21.45 19.17
C LEU A 44 19.35 20.36 20.17
N GLU A 45 20.13 20.15 21.21
CA GLU A 45 19.85 19.19 22.27
C GLU A 45 18.53 19.49 23.00
N ALA A 46 18.26 20.76 23.33
CA ALA A 46 17.01 21.16 23.97
C ALA A 46 15.81 20.99 23.00
N GLN A 47 15.99 21.29 21.72
CA GLN A 47 14.97 21.09 20.70
C GLN A 47 14.67 19.60 20.52
N ASN A 48 15.69 18.76 20.42
CA ASN A 48 15.56 17.32 20.27
C ASN A 48 14.95 16.64 21.51
N SER A 49 15.24 17.14 22.72
CA SER A 49 14.63 16.61 23.95
C SER A 49 13.10 16.79 23.95
N ALA A 50 12.60 17.94 23.52
CA ALA A 50 11.16 18.16 23.40
C ALA A 50 10.55 17.37 22.23
N ALA A 51 11.24 17.31 21.07
CA ALA A 51 10.80 16.56 19.90
C ALA A 51 10.74 15.06 20.15
N GLU A 52 11.65 14.50 20.95
CA GLU A 52 11.62 13.10 21.36
C GLU A 52 10.37 12.77 22.17
N ILE A 53 10.03 13.59 23.17
CA ILE A 53 8.81 13.38 23.96
C ILE A 53 7.58 13.40 23.07
N LYS A 54 7.54 14.33 22.11
CA LYS A 54 6.47 14.39 21.12
C LYS A 54 6.38 13.11 20.30
N LEU A 55 7.50 12.60 19.74
CA LEU A 55 7.52 11.37 18.95
C LEU A 55 7.08 10.14 19.76
N ARG A 56 7.48 10.07 21.04
CA ARG A 56 7.03 9.01 21.95
C ARG A 56 5.53 9.10 22.25
N ALA A 57 4.98 10.31 22.38
CA ALA A 57 3.55 10.52 22.51
C ALA A 57 2.80 10.13 21.24
N GLU A 58 3.29 10.50 20.07
CA GLU A 58 2.75 10.11 18.77
C GLU A 58 2.71 8.59 18.60
N ARG A 59 3.78 7.88 19.02
CA ARG A 59 3.85 6.43 19.01
C ARG A 59 2.81 5.81 19.95
N LYS A 60 2.77 6.25 21.22
CA LYS A 60 1.81 5.72 22.21
C LYS A 60 0.37 5.95 21.79
N ALA A 61 0.06 7.13 21.23
CA ALA A 61 -1.25 7.41 20.66
C ALA A 61 -1.59 6.48 19.49
N GLY A 62 -0.63 6.22 18.62
CA GLY A 62 -0.77 5.27 17.52
C GLY A 62 -1.04 3.83 17.97
N GLU A 63 -0.37 3.36 19.03
CA GLU A 63 -0.59 2.06 19.66
C GLU A 63 -2.02 1.96 20.22
N MET A 64 -2.48 2.98 20.95
CA MET A 64 -3.85 3.03 21.48
C MET A 64 -4.89 3.00 20.35
N LEU A 65 -4.69 3.79 19.30
CA LEU A 65 -5.58 3.83 18.15
C LEU A 65 -5.59 2.52 17.34
N ALA A 66 -4.47 1.79 17.30
CA ALA A 66 -4.40 0.48 16.63
C ALA A 66 -5.20 -0.60 17.36
N GLY A 67 -5.39 -0.47 18.69
CA GLY A 67 -6.20 -1.37 19.50
C GLY A 67 -7.71 -1.15 19.41
N LEU A 68 -8.17 -0.07 18.75
CA LEU A 68 -9.58 0.22 18.59
C LEU A 68 -10.16 -0.51 17.37
N GLU A 69 -11.38 -1.06 17.51
CA GLU A 69 -12.08 -1.69 16.40
C GLU A 69 -12.47 -0.63 15.34
N ARG A 70 -12.07 -0.86 14.11
CA ARG A 70 -12.51 -0.10 12.96
C ARG A 70 -13.80 -0.71 12.44
N GLN A 71 -14.91 0.02 12.54
CA GLN A 71 -16.12 -0.37 11.83
C GLN A 71 -15.93 -0.19 10.32
N PRO A 72 -16.42 -1.14 9.49
CA PRO A 72 -16.47 -0.94 8.03
C PRO A 72 -17.27 0.35 7.75
N GLY A 73 -16.77 1.16 6.80
CA GLY A 73 -17.27 2.50 6.50
C GLY A 73 -18.78 2.61 6.29
N PRO A 74 -19.34 3.83 6.18
CA PRO A 74 -20.73 4.15 6.42
C PRO A 74 -21.68 3.50 5.41
N GLY A 75 -22.23 2.34 5.79
CA GLY A 75 -23.58 2.03 5.40
C GLY A 75 -24.48 3.05 6.12
N ARG A 76 -25.35 3.74 5.39
CA ARG A 76 -26.32 4.69 5.92
C ARG A 76 -27.07 4.07 7.12
N GLY A 77 -26.77 4.48 8.33
CA GLY A 77 -27.46 4.07 9.55
C GLY A 77 -26.61 4.39 10.77
N HIS A 78 -26.91 5.50 11.42
CA HIS A 78 -26.38 5.83 12.74
C HIS A 78 -26.70 4.71 13.71
N THR A 79 -25.70 4.09 14.31
CA THR A 79 -25.85 3.33 15.54
C THR A 79 -24.78 3.74 16.52
N VAL A 80 -25.23 4.44 17.54
CA VAL A 80 -24.51 4.73 18.78
C VAL A 80 -24.06 3.40 19.40
N GLY A 81 -22.80 3.34 19.81
CA GLY A 81 -22.11 2.32 20.59
C GLY A 81 -22.79 0.95 20.73
N LYS A 82 -22.23 -0.07 20.05
CA LYS A 82 -22.57 -1.46 20.39
C LYS A 82 -21.84 -1.85 21.68
N ILE A 83 -22.59 -2.29 22.66
CA ILE A 83 -22.06 -2.96 23.85
C ILE A 83 -21.61 -4.37 23.40
N SER A 84 -20.34 -4.73 23.66
CA SER A 84 -19.86 -6.10 23.53
C SER A 84 -20.67 -7.03 24.41
N THR A 85 -20.79 -8.31 24.04
CA THR A 85 -21.40 -9.37 24.84
C THR A 85 -20.80 -9.51 26.24
N ASP A 86 -19.61 -8.97 26.47
CA ASP A 86 -18.88 -8.96 27.75
C ASP A 86 -19.05 -7.67 28.57
N GLY A 87 -19.98 -6.76 28.16
CA GLY A 87 -20.30 -5.55 28.93
C GLY A 87 -19.26 -4.42 28.82
N ASN A 88 -18.22 -4.55 28.00
CA ASN A 88 -17.24 -3.49 27.73
C ASN A 88 -17.74 -2.56 26.63
N LEU A 89 -17.65 -1.25 26.86
CA LEU A 89 -17.89 -0.22 25.85
C LEU A 89 -16.82 -0.36 24.74
N LEU A 90 -17.26 -0.79 23.56
CA LEU A 90 -16.44 -0.71 22.35
C LEU A 90 -16.40 0.78 21.95
N TYR A 91 -15.27 1.42 22.19
CA TYR A 91 -15.02 2.77 21.69
C TYR A 91 -14.91 2.71 20.16
N ASP A 92 -15.85 3.36 19.47
CA ASP A 92 -15.78 3.55 18.03
C ASP A 92 -14.55 4.43 17.72
N TYR A 93 -13.67 3.94 16.85
CA TYR A 93 -12.48 4.67 16.39
C TYR A 93 -12.79 6.12 15.99
N ARG A 94 -13.93 6.34 15.33
CA ARG A 94 -14.38 7.66 14.91
C ARG A 94 -14.76 8.54 16.09
N ALA A 95 -15.50 8.01 17.05
CA ALA A 95 -15.91 8.75 18.25
C ALA A 95 -14.70 9.22 19.05
N VAL A 96 -13.68 8.37 19.21
CA VAL A 96 -12.43 8.73 19.90
C VAL A 96 -11.67 9.83 19.16
N LEU A 97 -11.65 9.81 17.82
CA LEU A 97 -11.01 10.89 17.05
C LEU A 97 -11.77 12.21 17.17
N GLU A 98 -13.09 12.18 17.15
CA GLU A 98 -13.94 13.37 17.34
C GLU A 98 -13.80 13.94 18.76
N GLU A 99 -13.80 13.11 19.79
CA GLU A 99 -13.63 13.52 21.20
C GLU A 99 -12.25 14.16 21.44
N THR A 100 -11.19 13.60 20.84
CA THR A 100 -9.84 14.11 21.01
C THR A 100 -9.45 15.18 19.98
N ASP A 101 -10.37 15.65 19.13
CA ASP A 101 -10.07 16.57 18.00
C ASP A 101 -8.85 16.14 17.20
N THR A 102 -8.78 14.84 16.85
CA THR A 102 -7.68 14.25 16.11
C THR A 102 -8.13 13.94 14.69
N SER A 103 -7.44 14.50 13.69
CA SER A 103 -7.74 14.22 12.30
C SER A 103 -7.37 12.78 11.90
N TYR A 104 -8.07 12.19 10.94
CA TYR A 104 -7.71 10.89 10.37
C TYR A 104 -6.27 10.83 9.83
N GLN A 105 -5.80 11.93 9.27
CA GLN A 105 -4.43 12.03 8.77
C GLN A 105 -3.41 11.96 9.92
N THR A 106 -3.69 12.66 11.02
CA THR A 106 -2.85 12.63 12.22
C THR A 106 -2.85 11.23 12.83
N ALA A 107 -4.02 10.64 13.01
CA ALA A 107 -4.17 9.29 13.53
C ALA A 107 -3.41 8.25 12.69
N ASN A 108 -3.50 8.34 11.36
CA ASN A 108 -2.75 7.45 10.45
C ASN A 108 -1.23 7.62 10.57
N ARG A 109 -0.74 8.86 10.70
CA ARG A 109 0.71 9.10 10.94
C ARG A 109 1.17 8.47 12.26
N TRP A 110 0.42 8.64 13.33
CA TRP A 110 0.72 8.08 14.64
C TRP A 110 0.73 6.54 14.60
N GLN A 111 -0.24 5.91 13.91
CA GLN A 111 -0.27 4.47 13.74
C GLN A 111 0.91 3.94 12.91
N LYS A 112 1.39 4.70 11.92
CA LYS A 112 2.60 4.33 11.18
C LYS A 112 3.85 4.37 12.07
N ILE A 113 3.96 5.37 12.93
CA ILE A 113 5.06 5.45 13.91
C ILE A 113 4.96 4.29 14.91
N ALA A 114 3.76 3.97 15.38
CA ALA A 114 3.52 2.86 16.28
C ALA A 114 3.81 1.47 15.67
N ALA A 115 3.66 1.34 14.35
CA ALA A 115 3.96 0.11 13.62
C ALA A 115 5.47 -0.19 13.52
N LEU A 116 6.34 0.80 13.75
CA LEU A 116 7.79 0.57 13.83
C LEU A 116 8.13 -0.33 15.02
N PRO A 117 8.93 -1.39 14.85
CA PRO A 117 9.51 -2.13 15.96
C PRO A 117 10.21 -1.20 16.94
N ASN A 118 10.17 -1.53 18.25
CA ASN A 118 10.74 -0.67 19.28
C ASN A 118 12.23 -0.39 19.04
N GLU A 119 12.95 -1.42 18.63
CA GLU A 119 14.38 -1.34 18.35
C GLU A 119 14.69 -0.31 17.25
N GLN A 120 13.95 -0.33 16.14
CA GLN A 120 14.11 0.59 15.02
C GLN A 120 13.68 2.03 15.38
N PHE A 121 12.68 2.19 16.25
CA PHE A 121 12.27 3.49 16.74
C PHE A 121 13.36 4.14 17.60
N GLU A 122 13.96 3.38 18.52
CA GLU A 122 15.05 3.86 19.37
C GLU A 122 16.34 4.11 18.56
N GLU A 123 16.64 3.26 17.58
CA GLU A 123 17.75 3.43 16.64
C GLU A 123 17.63 4.77 15.88
N TYR A 124 16.47 5.06 15.30
CA TYR A 124 16.23 6.35 14.64
C TYR A 124 16.50 7.55 15.54
N ILE A 125 16.02 7.50 16.80
CA ILE A 125 16.25 8.60 17.76
C ILE A 125 17.74 8.74 18.08
N ALA A 126 18.42 7.62 18.34
CA ALA A 126 19.83 7.61 18.70
C ALA A 126 20.72 8.11 17.55
N GLU A 127 20.51 7.61 16.34
CA GLU A 127 21.27 7.99 15.14
C GLU A 127 21.06 9.47 14.79
N THR A 128 19.80 9.93 14.75
CA THR A 128 19.50 11.34 14.47
C THR A 128 20.18 12.29 15.45
N LYS A 129 20.24 11.92 16.75
CA LYS A 129 20.97 12.70 17.76
C LYS A 129 22.48 12.66 17.57
N ALA A 130 23.03 11.48 17.24
CA ALA A 130 24.46 11.29 16.99
C ALA A 130 24.93 12.08 15.78
N GLU A 131 24.14 12.15 14.73
CA GLU A 131 24.37 12.94 13.52
C GLU A 131 24.18 14.46 13.73
N ARG A 132 23.75 14.86 14.92
CA ARG A 132 23.39 16.26 15.24
C ARG A 132 22.31 16.82 14.30
N ALA A 133 21.37 15.96 13.91
CA ALA A 133 20.20 16.32 13.12
C ALA A 133 18.97 16.59 14.00
N GLU A 134 17.97 17.25 13.43
CA GLU A 134 16.72 17.57 14.13
C GLU A 134 15.75 16.38 14.10
N LEU A 135 15.25 15.98 15.28
CA LEU A 135 14.18 14.99 15.40
C LEU A 135 12.84 15.59 14.94
N THR A 136 12.19 14.94 13.99
CA THR A 136 10.90 15.39 13.45
C THR A 136 9.96 14.23 13.12
N THR A 137 8.65 14.46 13.20
CA THR A 137 7.62 13.52 12.74
C THR A 137 7.79 13.16 11.25
N THR A 138 8.20 14.12 10.42
CA THR A 138 8.47 13.87 9.00
C THR A 138 9.69 12.99 8.79
N GLY A 139 10.72 13.16 9.61
CA GLY A 139 11.95 12.36 9.56
C GLY A 139 11.69 10.90 9.88
N ILE A 140 10.98 10.62 10.99
CA ILE A 140 10.67 9.22 11.36
C ILE A 140 9.71 8.55 10.37
N LEU A 141 8.78 9.27 9.78
CA LEU A 141 7.92 8.73 8.71
C LEU A 141 8.67 8.49 7.40
N ARG A 142 9.76 9.21 7.13
CA ARG A 142 10.67 8.93 6.02
C ARG A 142 11.50 7.69 6.29
N PHE A 143 12.00 7.54 7.50
CA PHE A 143 12.73 6.36 7.95
C PHE A 143 11.85 5.09 7.87
N GLU A 144 10.61 5.15 8.37
CA GLU A 144 9.63 4.05 8.25
C GLU A 144 9.44 3.62 6.78
N ARG A 145 9.27 4.59 5.87
CA ARG A 145 9.12 4.28 4.44
C ARG A 145 10.37 3.65 3.83
N GLU A 146 11.55 4.08 4.24
CA GLU A 146 12.80 3.49 3.74
C GLU A 146 12.99 2.06 4.25
N LEU A 147 12.70 1.78 5.52
CA LEU A 147 12.70 0.42 6.07
C LEU A 147 11.70 -0.47 5.32
N ALA A 148 10.50 0.02 5.06
CA ALA A 148 9.50 -0.72 4.28
C ALA A 148 10.01 -1.02 2.86
N ARG A 149 10.71 -0.07 2.21
CA ARG A 149 11.33 -0.29 0.89
C ARG A 149 12.43 -1.35 0.93
N VAL A 150 13.28 -1.30 1.96
CA VAL A 150 14.36 -2.30 2.14
C VAL A 150 13.77 -3.69 2.38
N ALA A 151 12.76 -3.81 3.24
CA ALA A 151 12.07 -5.08 3.49
C ALA A 151 11.45 -5.65 2.21
N VAL A 152 10.74 -4.82 1.44
CA VAL A 152 10.18 -5.19 0.14
C VAL A 152 11.26 -5.61 -0.86
N ALA A 153 12.41 -4.93 -0.89
CA ALA A 153 13.53 -5.30 -1.76
C ALA A 153 14.14 -6.64 -1.36
N GLN A 154 14.23 -6.93 -0.07
CA GLN A 154 14.70 -8.22 0.45
C GLN A 154 13.72 -9.37 0.12
N GLU A 155 12.42 -9.15 0.28
CA GLU A 155 11.38 -10.11 -0.13
C GLU A 155 11.45 -10.41 -1.63
N ARG A 156 11.69 -9.40 -2.47
CA ARG A 156 11.89 -9.58 -3.92
C ARG A 156 13.13 -10.39 -4.27
N GLN A 157 14.23 -10.23 -3.52
CA GLN A 157 15.41 -11.06 -3.69
C GLN A 157 15.17 -12.52 -3.31
N SER A 158 14.18 -12.81 -2.48
CA SER A 158 13.75 -14.16 -2.11
C SER A 158 12.67 -14.74 -3.04
N ALA A 159 12.18 -13.97 -4.03
CA ALA A 159 11.24 -14.50 -5.02
C ALA A 159 11.86 -15.67 -5.78
N PRO A 160 11.10 -16.74 -6.02
CA PRO A 160 11.63 -17.86 -6.80
C PRO A 160 12.07 -17.39 -8.18
N PRO A 161 13.11 -18.01 -8.76
CA PRO A 161 13.52 -17.68 -10.12
C PRO A 161 12.35 -17.95 -11.08
N LEU A 162 12.28 -17.15 -12.16
CA LEU A 162 11.30 -17.41 -13.22
C LEU A 162 11.51 -18.84 -13.77
N PRO A 163 10.44 -19.57 -14.11
CA PRO A 163 10.55 -20.93 -14.59
C PRO A 163 11.27 -20.99 -15.95
N ASN A 164 11.99 -22.10 -16.20
CA ASN A 164 12.75 -22.33 -17.43
C ASN A 164 11.89 -22.88 -18.59
N GLY A 165 10.58 -22.66 -18.58
CA GLY A 165 9.65 -23.14 -19.60
C GLY A 165 9.62 -22.27 -20.86
N LYS A 166 8.96 -22.78 -21.92
CA LYS A 166 8.54 -21.99 -23.09
C LYS A 166 7.02 -21.89 -23.08
N TYR A 167 6.52 -20.67 -23.20
CA TYR A 167 5.08 -20.40 -23.09
C TYR A 167 4.59 -19.62 -24.29
N ARG A 168 3.43 -20.01 -24.76
CA ARG A 168 2.69 -19.30 -25.80
C ARG A 168 1.74 -18.27 -25.23
N ILE A 169 1.19 -18.52 -24.04
CA ILE A 169 0.16 -17.71 -23.43
C ILE A 169 0.64 -17.19 -22.08
N PHE A 170 0.69 -15.86 -21.96
CA PHE A 170 1.04 -15.14 -20.74
C PHE A 170 -0.19 -14.43 -20.21
N TYR A 171 -0.45 -14.58 -18.92
CA TYR A 171 -1.44 -13.83 -18.18
C TYR A 171 -0.73 -13.13 -17.02
N ALA A 172 -0.84 -11.82 -16.89
CA ALA A 172 -0.08 -11.06 -15.93
C ALA A 172 -0.94 -10.01 -15.23
N ASP A 173 -0.87 -9.97 -13.90
CA ASP A 173 -1.42 -8.91 -13.06
C ASP A 173 -0.27 -8.25 -12.27
N PRO A 174 0.55 -7.39 -12.92
CA PRO A 174 1.72 -6.82 -12.24
C PRO A 174 1.32 -6.00 -11.02
N PRO A 175 2.06 -6.10 -9.91
CA PRO A 175 1.84 -5.31 -8.72
C PRO A 175 2.33 -3.86 -8.92
N TRP A 176 1.60 -3.09 -9.70
CA TRP A 176 1.97 -1.75 -10.12
C TRP A 176 2.22 -0.81 -8.96
N SER A 177 3.36 -0.12 -8.96
CA SER A 177 3.64 0.99 -8.06
C SER A 177 3.07 2.29 -8.60
N TYR A 178 2.11 2.85 -7.89
CA TYR A 178 1.60 4.19 -8.19
C TYR A 178 2.58 5.21 -7.62
N GLY A 179 3.31 5.93 -8.48
CA GLY A 179 4.31 6.94 -8.11
C GLY A 179 3.72 8.22 -7.51
N ASN A 180 2.71 8.13 -6.67
CA ASN A 180 2.10 9.28 -6.00
C ASN A 180 3.01 9.83 -4.91
N SER A 181 4.04 10.58 -5.32
CA SER A 181 4.69 11.56 -4.47
C SER A 181 3.76 12.78 -4.32
N GLY A 182 2.89 12.72 -3.30
CA GLY A 182 2.23 13.88 -2.73
C GLY A 182 0.99 14.37 -3.44
N VAL A 183 -0.13 13.85 -3.12
CA VAL A 183 -1.36 14.50 -2.61
C VAL A 183 -2.24 13.39 -2.06
N ILE A 184 -2.16 13.18 -0.77
CA ILE A 184 -3.07 12.31 -0.04
C ILE A 184 -4.38 13.10 0.11
N GLY A 185 -5.38 12.78 -0.69
CA GLY A 185 -6.73 13.29 -0.47
C GLY A 185 -7.37 12.67 0.79
N PRO A 186 -8.38 13.29 1.40
CA PRO A 186 -8.98 12.85 2.67
C PRO A 186 -9.73 11.50 2.61
N THR A 187 -9.64 10.77 1.51
CA THR A 187 -10.35 9.50 1.27
C THR A 187 -9.43 8.32 1.01
N ASP A 188 -8.15 8.39 1.41
CA ASP A 188 -7.21 7.29 1.19
C ASP A 188 -7.51 6.06 2.06
N ASN A 189 -8.62 5.38 1.75
CA ASN A 189 -8.78 3.95 2.01
C ASN A 189 -7.77 3.10 1.20
N TYR A 190 -6.98 3.71 0.31
CA TYR A 190 -5.88 3.09 -0.43
C TYR A 190 -4.65 2.74 0.42
N GLY A 191 -4.53 3.29 1.63
CA GLY A 191 -3.42 2.98 2.55
C GLY A 191 -3.37 1.52 3.04
N HIS A 192 -4.43 0.73 2.83
CA HIS A 192 -4.46 -0.68 3.21
C HIS A 192 -4.02 -1.63 2.07
N VAL A 193 -4.07 -1.20 0.81
CA VAL A 193 -3.69 -2.04 -0.35
C VAL A 193 -2.17 -2.26 -0.39
N HIS A 194 -1.38 -1.27 0.06
CA HIS A 194 0.10 -1.38 0.08
C HIS A 194 0.67 -2.29 1.19
N ARG A 195 -0.16 -2.81 2.10
CA ARG A 195 0.30 -3.67 3.19
C ARG A 195 0.36 -5.16 2.83
N HIS A 196 -0.22 -5.57 1.70
CA HIS A 196 -0.35 -6.98 1.35
C HIS A 196 0.55 -7.44 0.19
N TYR A 197 1.06 -6.52 -0.65
CA TYR A 197 1.90 -6.91 -1.80
C TYR A 197 2.99 -5.87 -2.06
N PRO A 198 4.25 -6.30 -2.23
CA PRO A 198 5.33 -5.40 -2.66
C PRO A 198 5.04 -4.92 -4.08
N SER A 199 4.73 -3.63 -4.25
CA SER A 199 4.54 -3.03 -5.56
C SER A 199 5.86 -2.91 -6.32
N MET A 200 5.82 -3.05 -7.66
CA MET A 200 6.98 -2.92 -8.55
C MET A 200 6.89 -1.64 -9.39
N SER A 201 8.00 -0.94 -9.50
CA SER A 201 8.13 0.20 -10.40
C SER A 201 8.16 -0.24 -11.87
N ILE A 202 7.87 0.67 -12.79
CA ILE A 202 8.00 0.44 -14.24
C ILE A 202 9.40 -0.06 -14.59
N ALA A 203 10.45 0.53 -14.01
CA ALA A 203 11.83 0.14 -14.25
C ALA A 203 12.12 -1.33 -13.83
N GLU A 204 11.61 -1.75 -12.67
CA GLU A 204 11.75 -3.14 -12.19
C GLU A 204 10.98 -4.12 -13.07
N LEU A 205 9.77 -3.78 -13.48
CA LEU A 205 9.00 -4.61 -14.42
C LEU A 205 9.69 -4.70 -15.79
N CYS A 206 10.26 -3.60 -16.29
CA CYS A 206 11.05 -3.60 -17.51
C CYS A 206 12.31 -4.47 -17.40
N ALA A 207 12.96 -4.50 -16.22
CA ALA A 207 14.15 -5.32 -15.98
C ALA A 207 13.88 -6.83 -16.06
N MET A 208 12.64 -7.28 -15.89
CA MET A 208 12.21 -8.67 -16.15
C MET A 208 12.22 -9.02 -17.64
N GLY A 209 12.26 -8.03 -18.52
CA GLY A 209 12.11 -8.19 -19.97
C GLY A 209 12.99 -9.27 -20.59
N PRO A 210 14.30 -9.36 -20.33
CA PRO A 210 15.15 -10.42 -20.86
C PRO A 210 14.62 -11.83 -20.54
N ALA A 211 14.29 -12.09 -19.28
CA ALA A 211 13.81 -13.40 -18.85
C ALA A 211 12.42 -13.73 -19.43
N VAL A 212 11.50 -12.75 -19.47
CA VAL A 212 10.18 -12.95 -20.09
C VAL A 212 10.31 -13.24 -21.60
N ARG A 213 11.22 -12.53 -22.30
CA ARG A 213 11.48 -12.82 -23.73
C ARG A 213 12.06 -14.21 -23.95
N ASP A 214 12.91 -14.66 -23.03
CA ASP A 214 13.51 -16.00 -23.11
C ASP A 214 12.49 -17.11 -22.86
N MET A 215 11.47 -16.86 -22.02
CA MET A 215 10.36 -17.79 -21.79
C MET A 215 9.30 -17.77 -22.90
N ALA A 216 9.19 -16.68 -23.65
CA ALA A 216 8.17 -16.58 -24.69
C ALA A 216 8.54 -17.40 -25.95
N GLU A 217 7.53 -18.09 -26.50
CA GLU A 217 7.62 -18.65 -27.85
C GLU A 217 7.73 -17.52 -28.88
N ASP A 218 8.20 -17.83 -30.09
CA ASP A 218 8.31 -16.85 -31.19
C ASP A 218 6.93 -16.25 -31.56
N ASN A 219 5.89 -17.05 -31.43
CA ASN A 219 4.49 -16.63 -31.58
C ASN A 219 3.76 -16.79 -30.25
N ALA A 220 3.66 -15.70 -29.51
CA ALA A 220 3.08 -15.67 -28.17
C ALA A 220 2.07 -14.53 -27.98
N VAL A 221 1.15 -14.69 -27.04
CA VAL A 221 0.18 -13.68 -26.62
C VAL A 221 0.37 -13.36 -25.13
N LEU A 222 0.26 -12.08 -24.79
CA LEU A 222 0.27 -11.59 -23.43
C LEU A 222 -1.05 -10.88 -23.14
N PHE A 223 -1.70 -11.29 -22.07
CA PHE A 223 -2.83 -10.65 -21.46
C PHE A 223 -2.34 -9.95 -20.18
N MET A 224 -2.32 -8.61 -20.17
CA MET A 224 -1.77 -7.84 -19.05
C MET A 224 -2.83 -6.92 -18.46
N TRP A 225 -3.06 -7.06 -17.16
CA TRP A 225 -3.92 -6.16 -16.41
C TRP A 225 -3.25 -4.82 -16.14
N VAL A 226 -4.01 -3.76 -16.35
CA VAL A 226 -3.58 -2.40 -16.04
C VAL A 226 -4.77 -1.54 -15.61
N THR A 227 -4.50 -0.62 -14.72
CA THR A 227 -5.44 0.44 -14.34
C THR A 227 -5.23 1.69 -15.18
N SER A 228 -6.28 2.50 -15.37
CA SER A 228 -6.22 3.70 -16.20
C SER A 228 -5.06 4.66 -15.90
N PRO A 229 -4.69 4.92 -14.61
CA PRO A 229 -3.58 5.83 -14.31
C PRO A 229 -2.22 5.38 -14.82
N LEU A 230 -2.03 4.08 -15.04
CA LEU A 230 -0.74 3.48 -15.46
C LEU A 230 -0.76 3.02 -16.92
N LEU A 231 -1.81 3.39 -17.66
CA LEU A 231 -1.98 2.92 -19.03
C LEU A 231 -0.88 3.42 -19.98
N GLU A 232 -0.38 4.64 -19.80
CA GLU A 232 0.70 5.17 -20.61
C GLU A 232 2.01 4.46 -20.33
N GLU A 233 2.36 4.32 -19.06
CA GLU A 233 3.63 3.75 -18.62
C GLU A 233 3.69 2.24 -18.86
N CYS A 234 2.58 1.52 -18.79
CA CYS A 234 2.56 0.07 -19.00
C CYS A 234 3.07 -0.36 -20.40
N PHE A 235 2.98 0.52 -21.41
CA PHE A 235 3.50 0.23 -22.74
C PHE A 235 5.03 0.13 -22.78
N GLU A 236 5.75 0.72 -21.83
CA GLU A 236 7.19 0.53 -21.70
C GLU A 236 7.48 -0.91 -21.29
N VAL A 237 6.74 -1.43 -20.31
CA VAL A 237 6.86 -2.82 -19.84
C VAL A 237 6.54 -3.81 -20.97
N ILE A 238 5.42 -3.60 -21.69
CA ILE A 238 5.01 -4.44 -22.81
C ILE A 238 6.12 -4.53 -23.87
N ARG A 239 6.72 -3.39 -24.23
CA ARG A 239 7.85 -3.33 -25.19
C ARG A 239 9.10 -3.99 -24.63
N ALA A 240 9.43 -3.78 -23.37
CA ALA A 240 10.58 -4.42 -22.72
C ALA A 240 10.44 -5.94 -22.67
N TRP A 241 9.21 -6.46 -22.51
CA TRP A 241 8.89 -7.88 -22.53
C TRP A 241 8.84 -8.47 -23.95
N GLY A 242 9.00 -7.65 -25.00
CA GLY A 242 9.04 -8.08 -26.39
C GLY A 242 7.69 -8.28 -27.04
N PHE A 243 6.64 -7.71 -26.47
CA PHE A 243 5.28 -7.78 -27.02
C PHE A 243 4.87 -6.45 -27.66
N LYS A 244 3.83 -6.52 -28.49
CA LYS A 244 3.21 -5.38 -29.15
C LYS A 244 1.71 -5.39 -28.90
N TYR A 245 1.18 -4.29 -28.37
CA TYR A 245 -0.25 -4.09 -28.14
C TYR A 245 -1.07 -4.28 -29.40
N LYS A 246 -2.24 -4.92 -29.26
CA LYS A 246 -3.22 -5.13 -30.33
C LYS A 246 -4.59 -4.56 -30.00
N THR A 247 -5.15 -4.95 -28.87
CA THR A 247 -6.48 -4.54 -28.41
C THR A 247 -6.59 -4.71 -26.90
N SER A 248 -7.75 -4.43 -26.33
CA SER A 248 -8.02 -4.62 -24.91
C SER A 248 -9.43 -5.09 -24.65
N PHE A 249 -9.60 -5.79 -23.56
CA PHE A 249 -10.89 -5.97 -22.90
C PHE A 249 -11.02 -5.00 -21.75
N VAL A 250 -12.24 -4.57 -21.48
CA VAL A 250 -12.59 -3.70 -20.35
C VAL A 250 -13.37 -4.55 -19.35
N TRP A 251 -12.85 -4.69 -18.15
CA TRP A 251 -13.63 -5.23 -17.05
C TRP A 251 -14.44 -4.12 -16.39
N ASP A 252 -15.73 -4.09 -16.61
CA ASP A 252 -16.68 -3.26 -15.87
C ASP A 252 -17.03 -3.96 -14.55
N LYS A 253 -16.55 -3.41 -13.44
CA LYS A 253 -16.69 -3.97 -12.09
C LYS A 253 -18.06 -3.75 -11.46
N VAL A 254 -18.98 -3.08 -12.17
CA VAL A 254 -20.31 -2.68 -11.69
C VAL A 254 -20.23 -1.65 -10.57
N ARG A 255 -19.47 -1.95 -9.52
CA ARG A 255 -19.20 -1.03 -8.38
C ARG A 255 -17.97 -0.17 -8.70
N HIS A 256 -18.09 1.12 -8.47
CA HIS A 256 -17.02 2.08 -8.73
C HIS A 256 -16.16 2.36 -7.50
N ASN A 257 -14.91 2.76 -7.75
CA ASN A 257 -14.01 3.32 -6.76
C ASN A 257 -13.87 4.84 -6.99
N PHE A 258 -13.61 5.57 -5.93
CA PHE A 258 -13.34 7.00 -6.05
C PHE A 258 -11.97 7.23 -6.71
N GLY A 259 -11.93 8.05 -7.76
CA GLY A 259 -10.72 8.55 -8.40
C GLY A 259 -10.63 10.07 -8.29
N HIS A 260 -9.50 10.65 -8.69
CA HIS A 260 -9.28 12.11 -8.60
C HIS A 260 -10.11 12.91 -9.61
N TYR A 261 -10.34 12.36 -10.80
CA TYR A 261 -11.06 13.02 -11.89
C TYR A 261 -12.43 12.42 -12.17
N ASN A 262 -12.59 11.13 -11.88
CA ASN A 262 -13.80 10.39 -12.14
C ASN A 262 -13.99 9.24 -11.14
N SER A 263 -15.19 8.64 -11.14
CA SER A 263 -15.44 7.40 -10.42
C SER A 263 -14.99 6.21 -11.28
N VAL A 264 -13.85 5.63 -10.96
CA VAL A 264 -13.27 4.51 -11.72
C VAL A 264 -14.07 3.24 -11.46
N ARG A 265 -14.66 2.69 -12.53
CA ARG A 265 -15.46 1.46 -12.48
C ARG A 265 -14.87 0.31 -13.29
N HIS A 266 -13.72 0.51 -13.92
CA HIS A 266 -13.15 -0.48 -14.81
C HIS A 266 -11.65 -0.70 -14.59
N GLU A 267 -11.20 -1.84 -15.09
CA GLU A 267 -9.79 -2.15 -15.37
C GLU A 267 -9.66 -2.63 -16.79
N LEU A 268 -8.45 -2.57 -17.34
CA LEU A 268 -8.16 -2.97 -18.71
C LEU A 268 -7.33 -4.25 -18.69
N LEU A 269 -7.72 -5.22 -19.52
CA LEU A 269 -6.92 -6.37 -19.85
C LEU A 269 -6.38 -6.18 -21.27
N LEU A 270 -5.11 -5.79 -21.36
CA LEU A 270 -4.45 -5.52 -22.65
C LEU A 270 -4.08 -6.83 -23.33
N VAL A 271 -4.39 -6.95 -24.61
CA VAL A 271 -4.00 -8.07 -25.46
C VAL A 271 -2.81 -7.65 -26.32
N CYS A 272 -1.68 -8.31 -26.13
CA CYS A 272 -0.43 -7.99 -26.80
C CYS A 272 0.13 -9.25 -27.46
N THR A 273 0.79 -9.13 -28.61
CA THR A 273 1.36 -10.28 -29.31
C THR A 273 2.84 -10.10 -29.59
N ARG A 274 3.52 -11.23 -29.60
CA ARG A 274 4.87 -11.40 -30.18
C ARG A 274 4.70 -12.29 -31.42
N GLY A 275 5.36 -11.95 -32.54
CA GLY A 275 5.18 -12.68 -33.79
C GLY A 275 3.74 -12.69 -34.31
N SER A 276 3.31 -13.81 -34.85
CA SER A 276 1.96 -14.06 -35.37
C SER A 276 1.23 -15.01 -34.43
N CYS A 277 0.47 -14.48 -33.48
CA CYS A 277 -0.28 -15.26 -32.51
C CYS A 277 -1.75 -14.80 -32.49
N THR A 278 -2.53 -15.32 -33.44
CA THR A 278 -3.99 -15.16 -33.49
C THR A 278 -4.66 -16.21 -32.60
N PRO A 279 -5.87 -15.97 -32.12
CA PRO A 279 -6.66 -16.99 -31.42
C PRO A 279 -6.82 -18.25 -32.26
N ASP A 280 -6.80 -19.40 -31.60
CA ASP A 280 -7.08 -20.71 -32.22
C ASP A 280 -8.57 -20.85 -32.54
N ASN A 281 -9.40 -20.34 -31.64
CA ASN A 281 -10.85 -20.28 -31.80
C ASN A 281 -11.23 -18.86 -32.28
N PRO A 282 -11.95 -18.74 -33.41
CA PRO A 282 -12.34 -17.45 -33.98
C PRO A 282 -13.52 -16.78 -33.24
N ARG A 283 -13.92 -17.28 -32.08
CA ARG A 283 -15.02 -16.70 -31.29
C ARG A 283 -14.68 -15.25 -30.93
N LEU A 284 -15.64 -14.37 -31.14
CA LEU A 284 -15.56 -12.98 -30.74
C LEU A 284 -16.31 -12.77 -29.42
N TYR A 285 -15.58 -12.27 -28.41
CA TYR A 285 -16.16 -11.81 -27.17
C TYR A 285 -16.38 -10.30 -27.23
N ASP A 286 -17.40 -9.83 -26.52
CA ASP A 286 -17.60 -8.39 -26.36
C ASP A 286 -16.38 -7.78 -25.66
N SER A 287 -15.96 -6.60 -26.13
CA SER A 287 -14.79 -5.92 -25.57
C SER A 287 -15.00 -5.40 -24.15
N VAL A 288 -16.27 -5.26 -23.71
CA VAL A 288 -16.64 -4.88 -22.35
C VAL A 288 -17.30 -6.08 -21.67
N GLN A 289 -16.67 -6.55 -20.60
CA GLN A 289 -17.15 -7.64 -19.78
C GLN A 289 -17.67 -7.05 -18.45
N THR A 290 -18.98 -7.13 -18.24
CA THR A 290 -19.63 -6.65 -17.01
C THR A 290 -19.69 -7.77 -16.00
N ILE A 291 -18.76 -7.79 -15.04
CA ILE A 291 -18.63 -8.83 -14.02
C ILE A 291 -18.48 -8.12 -12.68
N GLU A 292 -19.39 -8.36 -11.75
CA GLU A 292 -19.31 -7.75 -10.44
C GLU A 292 -18.04 -8.24 -9.70
N ARG A 293 -17.28 -7.32 -9.11
CA ARG A 293 -16.08 -7.69 -8.35
C ARG A 293 -16.44 -8.52 -7.12
N SER A 294 -15.60 -9.49 -6.78
CA SER A 294 -15.68 -10.22 -5.52
C SER A 294 -15.41 -9.31 -4.32
N ASP A 295 -15.72 -9.79 -3.12
CA ASP A 295 -15.36 -9.09 -1.87
C ASP A 295 -13.86 -9.23 -1.54
N THR A 296 -13.15 -10.08 -2.26
CA THR A 296 -11.70 -10.25 -2.13
C THR A 296 -10.97 -9.11 -2.86
N HIS A 297 -10.09 -8.42 -2.15
CA HIS A 297 -9.36 -7.27 -2.69
C HIS A 297 -8.49 -7.68 -3.90
N SER A 298 -8.67 -6.96 -5.01
CA SER A 298 -7.84 -7.04 -6.22
C SER A 298 -7.87 -8.40 -6.95
N GLU A 299 -8.76 -9.32 -6.61
CA GLU A 299 -8.96 -10.56 -7.33
C GLU A 299 -9.54 -10.29 -8.73
N LYS A 300 -8.95 -10.91 -9.74
CA LYS A 300 -9.46 -10.82 -11.11
C LYS A 300 -10.49 -11.91 -11.37
N PRO A 301 -11.60 -11.59 -12.09
CA PRO A 301 -12.62 -12.59 -12.39
C PRO A 301 -12.05 -13.80 -13.15
N GLY A 302 -12.44 -15.00 -12.72
CA GLY A 302 -12.03 -16.26 -13.35
C GLY A 302 -12.48 -16.35 -14.81
N GLU A 303 -13.58 -15.71 -15.14
CA GLU A 303 -14.17 -15.67 -16.48
C GLU A 303 -13.20 -15.14 -17.55
N PHE A 304 -12.26 -14.27 -17.18
CA PHE A 304 -11.22 -13.83 -18.12
C PHE A 304 -10.23 -14.94 -18.43
N ARG A 305 -9.89 -15.78 -17.44
CA ARG A 305 -9.03 -16.95 -17.68
C ARG A 305 -9.75 -17.98 -18.55
N ASP A 306 -11.01 -18.25 -18.26
CA ASP A 306 -11.86 -19.16 -19.07
C ASP A 306 -11.94 -18.68 -20.53
N MET A 307 -12.14 -17.38 -20.73
CA MET A 307 -12.13 -16.74 -22.05
C MET A 307 -10.79 -16.92 -22.78
N ILE A 308 -9.66 -16.73 -22.06
CA ILE A 308 -8.33 -16.91 -22.63
C ILE A 308 -8.12 -18.37 -23.03
N GLU A 309 -8.53 -19.33 -22.21
CA GLU A 309 -8.43 -20.76 -22.47
C GLU A 309 -9.28 -21.19 -23.67
N GLU A 310 -10.46 -20.59 -23.83
CA GLU A 310 -11.32 -20.86 -25.01
C GLU A 310 -10.73 -20.24 -26.28
N LEU A 311 -10.13 -19.06 -26.21
CA LEU A 311 -9.51 -18.42 -27.37
C LEU A 311 -8.20 -19.11 -27.79
N TYR A 312 -7.43 -19.63 -26.85
CA TYR A 312 -6.11 -20.24 -27.05
C TYR A 312 -6.07 -21.64 -26.45
N GLU A 313 -6.50 -22.62 -27.22
CA GLU A 313 -6.67 -24.01 -26.78
C GLU A 313 -5.32 -24.71 -26.56
N TYR A 314 -4.27 -24.30 -27.28
CA TYR A 314 -2.98 -25.00 -27.34
C TYR A 314 -1.84 -24.14 -26.85
N GLY A 315 -0.76 -24.81 -26.41
CA GLY A 315 0.49 -24.20 -25.98
C GLY A 315 0.65 -24.07 -24.47
N GLY A 316 1.88 -23.83 -24.04
CA GLY A 316 2.20 -23.59 -22.62
C GLY A 316 1.59 -22.27 -22.13
N ARG A 317 1.04 -22.31 -20.93
CA ARG A 317 0.41 -21.18 -20.25
C ARG A 317 1.18 -20.82 -18.99
N ILE A 318 1.42 -19.55 -18.78
CA ILE A 318 2.01 -19.03 -17.54
C ILE A 318 1.24 -17.83 -17.01
N GLU A 319 0.96 -17.86 -15.72
CA GLU A 319 0.46 -16.70 -14.97
C GLU A 319 1.61 -16.07 -14.18
N LEU A 320 1.98 -14.85 -14.55
CA LEU A 320 2.97 -14.05 -13.85
C LEU A 320 2.29 -13.22 -12.75
N PHE A 321 2.92 -13.16 -11.58
CA PHE A 321 2.37 -12.55 -10.37
C PHE A 321 1.11 -13.28 -9.88
N ALA A 322 1.10 -14.59 -10.05
CA ALA A 322 0.01 -15.47 -9.64
C ALA A 322 -0.18 -15.41 -8.12
N ARG A 323 -1.44 -15.43 -7.69
CA ARG A 323 -1.84 -15.49 -6.28
C ARG A 323 -2.25 -16.88 -5.84
N ALA A 324 -2.47 -17.78 -6.79
CA ALA A 324 -2.83 -19.16 -6.56
C ALA A 324 -2.43 -20.01 -7.75
N ASN A 325 -2.24 -21.29 -7.48
CA ASN A 325 -2.01 -22.27 -8.55
C ASN A 325 -3.33 -22.60 -9.24
N THR A 326 -3.37 -22.47 -10.56
CA THR A 326 -4.51 -22.85 -11.39
C THR A 326 -4.14 -24.04 -12.27
N ALA A 327 -5.02 -25.04 -12.33
CA ALA A 327 -4.80 -26.21 -13.17
C ALA A 327 -4.60 -25.81 -14.64
N GLY A 328 -3.56 -26.36 -15.28
CA GLY A 328 -3.22 -26.04 -16.68
C GLY A 328 -2.41 -24.77 -16.89
N TRP A 329 -2.06 -24.06 -15.83
CA TRP A 329 -1.19 -22.89 -15.84
C TRP A 329 0.05 -23.12 -14.98
N GLU A 330 1.22 -22.75 -15.51
CA GLU A 330 2.38 -22.54 -14.66
C GLU A 330 2.19 -21.24 -13.91
N ALA A 331 2.41 -21.25 -12.60
CA ALA A 331 2.24 -20.07 -11.75
C ALA A 331 3.60 -19.55 -11.28
N TRP A 332 3.82 -18.25 -11.43
CA TRP A 332 4.96 -17.58 -10.84
C TRP A 332 4.48 -16.34 -10.08
N GLY A 333 4.73 -16.33 -8.79
CA GLY A 333 4.33 -15.26 -7.87
C GLY A 333 4.87 -15.54 -6.47
N ASN A 334 4.56 -14.67 -5.54
CA ASN A 334 5.05 -14.72 -4.15
C ASN A 334 3.98 -15.22 -3.16
N GLU A 335 2.98 -15.97 -3.58
CA GLU A 335 1.97 -16.55 -2.68
C GLU A 335 1.97 -18.08 -2.72
#